data_457a34d5ade6a996af6be7b340abac60
#
_entry.id   457a34d5ade6a996af6be7b340abac60
#
_cell.length_a   1.000
_cell.length_b   1.000
_cell.length_c   1.000
_cell.angle_alpha   90.00
_cell.angle_beta   90.00
_cell.angle_gamma   90.00
#
_symmetry.space_group_name_H-M   'P 1'
#
loop_
_entity.id
_entity.type
_entity.pdbx_description
1 polymer ?
#
loop_
_entity_poly.entity_id
_entity_poly.type
_entity_poly.pdbx_seq_one_letter_code
_entity_poly.pdbx_strand_id
1 'polypeptide(L)'
;MGAHILSMKTPNDYDVDTVYSYQSPKDLERFYNDWAHEYDDYTRDVNYILPDQVAKIFFDTISGNNHIEEKRDKILDIGCGTGLLGESFSSINEDLWIEGVDISSSMIRIASLKRKKNFAPVYDWMITDDLTDPKLLLQNYYDYFISSGTFTLGHLGSDDFVNLLSYLKSEGIAVISIKEDHFIKDNFEQMFVKLENDKTIKDIIYHKVNSYDSDFKAASIIVSFTKA
;
A
#
# COMPACT_ATOMS: atom_id res chain seq x y z
N MET A 1 15.06 -40.15 -17.05
CA MET A 1 15.23 -38.70 -16.84
C MET A 1 13.92 -38.04 -17.22
N GLY A 2 13.05 -37.82 -16.24
CA GLY A 2 11.78 -37.13 -16.44
C GLY A 2 12.01 -35.63 -16.27
N ALA A 3 11.83 -34.89 -17.36
CA ALA A 3 11.77 -33.43 -17.29
C ALA A 3 10.49 -33.06 -16.53
N HIS A 4 10.62 -32.51 -15.34
CA HIS A 4 9.53 -31.74 -14.73
C HIS A 4 9.29 -30.53 -15.62
N ILE A 5 8.28 -30.62 -16.49
CA ILE A 5 7.67 -29.47 -17.11
C ILE A 5 6.99 -28.75 -15.94
N LEU A 6 7.58 -27.64 -15.48
CA LEU A 6 6.90 -26.66 -14.64
C LEU A 6 5.70 -26.19 -15.47
N SER A 7 4.51 -26.62 -15.11
CA SER A 7 3.25 -26.12 -15.64
C SER A 7 3.27 -24.61 -15.36
N MET A 8 3.38 -23.78 -16.38
CA MET A 8 3.14 -22.35 -16.25
C MET A 8 1.67 -22.22 -15.82
N LYS A 9 1.46 -21.65 -14.62
CA LYS A 9 0.13 -21.30 -14.15
C LYS A 9 -0.47 -20.28 -15.13
N THR A 10 -1.72 -20.44 -15.48
CA THR A 10 -2.44 -19.47 -16.31
C THR A 10 -2.94 -18.31 -15.43
N PRO A 11 -3.25 -17.12 -15.97
CA PRO A 11 -3.78 -15.99 -15.20
C PRO A 11 -4.98 -16.32 -14.30
N ASN A 12 -5.73 -17.38 -14.61
CA ASN A 12 -6.84 -17.88 -13.78
C ASN A 12 -6.41 -18.78 -12.61
N ASP A 13 -5.12 -19.09 -12.47
CA ASP A 13 -4.61 -19.95 -11.41
C ASP A 13 -4.29 -19.16 -10.11
N TYR A 14 -4.28 -17.83 -10.16
CA TYR A 14 -4.16 -16.96 -9.01
C TYR A 14 -5.54 -16.53 -8.53
N ASP A 15 -6.15 -17.39 -7.72
CA ASP A 15 -7.40 -17.07 -7.05
C ASP A 15 -7.12 -16.07 -5.91
N VAL A 16 -7.55 -14.83 -6.13
CA VAL A 16 -7.40 -13.75 -5.13
C VAL A 16 -8.10 -14.11 -3.82
N ASP A 17 -9.15 -14.94 -3.87
CA ASP A 17 -9.83 -15.42 -2.66
C ASP A 17 -8.94 -16.40 -1.87
N THR A 18 -8.04 -17.11 -2.53
CA THR A 18 -7.09 -18.02 -1.87
C THR A 18 -6.08 -17.22 -1.02
N VAL A 19 -5.65 -16.03 -1.46
CA VAL A 19 -4.70 -15.20 -0.72
C VAL A 19 -5.25 -14.78 0.65
N TYR A 20 -6.56 -14.59 0.75
CA TYR A 20 -7.23 -14.23 2.00
C TYR A 20 -7.28 -15.37 3.04
N SER A 21 -6.92 -16.60 2.65
CA SER A 21 -6.84 -17.75 3.53
C SER A 21 -5.46 -17.94 4.16
N TYR A 22 -4.42 -17.28 3.69
CA TYR A 22 -3.07 -17.40 4.23
C TYR A 22 -2.99 -16.83 5.65
N GLN A 23 -2.29 -17.56 6.52
CA GLN A 23 -2.18 -17.22 7.94
C GLN A 23 -0.73 -16.91 8.36
N SER A 24 0.21 -16.91 7.42
CA SER A 24 1.59 -16.58 7.73
C SER A 24 2.19 -15.61 6.70
N PRO A 25 3.05 -14.67 7.15
CA PRO A 25 3.80 -13.77 6.25
C PRO A 25 4.59 -14.53 5.17
N LYS A 26 5.11 -15.72 5.52
CA LYS A 26 5.90 -16.54 4.60
C LYS A 26 5.08 -17.12 3.45
N ASP A 27 3.81 -17.46 3.68
CA ASP A 27 2.92 -17.95 2.62
C ASP A 27 2.52 -16.81 1.70
N LEU A 28 2.28 -15.61 2.25
CA LEU A 28 2.05 -14.39 1.49
C LEU A 28 3.27 -14.01 0.64
N GLU A 29 4.45 -14.02 1.21
CA GLU A 29 5.71 -13.76 0.49
C GLU A 29 5.85 -14.68 -0.72
N ARG A 30 5.64 -16.00 -0.52
CA ARG A 30 5.72 -16.99 -1.59
C ARG A 30 4.69 -16.71 -2.68
N PHE A 31 3.44 -16.49 -2.29
CA PHE A 31 2.35 -16.22 -3.25
C PHE A 31 2.67 -15.01 -4.11
N TYR A 32 3.04 -13.88 -3.50
CA TYR A 32 3.36 -12.66 -4.24
C TYR A 32 4.68 -12.76 -5.03
N ASN A 33 5.66 -13.53 -4.57
CA ASN A 33 6.86 -13.81 -5.35
C ASN A 33 6.53 -14.58 -6.65
N ASP A 34 5.58 -15.53 -6.59
CA ASP A 34 5.15 -16.29 -7.75
C ASP A 34 4.29 -15.45 -8.70
N TRP A 35 3.41 -14.61 -8.14
CA TRP A 35 2.43 -13.83 -8.92
C TRP A 35 2.98 -12.52 -9.50
N ALA A 36 4.09 -12.02 -9.02
CA ALA A 36 4.64 -10.71 -9.36
C ALA A 36 4.69 -10.41 -10.86
N HIS A 37 5.00 -11.41 -11.70
CA HIS A 37 5.17 -11.23 -13.15
C HIS A 37 3.86 -10.96 -13.90
N GLU A 38 2.72 -11.38 -13.35
CA GLU A 38 1.41 -11.27 -13.97
C GLU A 38 0.53 -10.21 -13.28
N TYR A 39 0.99 -9.67 -12.15
CA TYR A 39 0.20 -8.80 -11.29
C TYR A 39 -0.27 -7.53 -12.00
N ASP A 40 0.62 -6.84 -12.71
CA ASP A 40 0.28 -5.60 -13.41
C ASP A 40 -0.68 -5.84 -14.58
N ASP A 41 -0.55 -6.96 -15.29
CA ASP A 41 -1.47 -7.34 -16.37
C ASP A 41 -2.85 -7.67 -15.79
N TYR A 42 -2.90 -8.45 -14.71
CA TYR A 42 -4.14 -8.75 -14.01
C TYR A 42 -4.86 -7.48 -13.54
N THR A 43 -4.16 -6.57 -12.85
CA THR A 43 -4.77 -5.34 -12.33
C THR A 43 -5.31 -4.43 -13.43
N ARG A 44 -4.65 -4.43 -14.58
CA ARG A 44 -5.12 -3.72 -15.79
C ARG A 44 -6.38 -4.35 -16.36
N ASP A 45 -6.40 -5.69 -16.47
CA ASP A 45 -7.54 -6.43 -17.04
C ASP A 45 -8.82 -6.26 -16.21
N VAL A 46 -8.69 -6.14 -14.90
CA VAL A 46 -9.83 -5.90 -13.97
C VAL A 46 -10.14 -4.42 -13.76
N ASN A 47 -9.46 -3.50 -14.43
CA ASN A 47 -9.58 -2.05 -14.25
C ASN A 47 -9.43 -1.63 -12.78
N TYR A 48 -8.35 -2.03 -12.14
CA TYR A 48 -8.03 -1.68 -10.74
C TYR A 48 -7.59 -0.21 -10.65
N ILE A 49 -8.39 0.63 -10.00
CA ILE A 49 -8.20 2.09 -9.93
C ILE A 49 -7.87 2.60 -8.53
N LEU A 50 -7.77 1.73 -7.54
CA LEU A 50 -7.56 2.15 -6.15
C LEU A 50 -6.27 2.96 -5.93
N PRO A 51 -5.12 2.64 -6.59
CA PRO A 51 -3.91 3.45 -6.48
C PRO A 51 -4.12 4.92 -6.88
N ASP A 52 -4.83 5.15 -7.99
CA ASP A 52 -5.12 6.52 -8.47
C ASP A 52 -6.04 7.28 -7.51
N GLN A 53 -6.99 6.58 -6.89
CA GLN A 53 -7.90 7.19 -5.92
C GLN A 53 -7.16 7.55 -4.62
N VAL A 54 -6.25 6.69 -4.13
CA VAL A 54 -5.40 6.99 -2.98
C VAL A 54 -4.52 8.20 -3.27
N ALA A 55 -3.88 8.23 -4.45
CA ALA A 55 -3.05 9.36 -4.87
C ALA A 55 -3.87 10.65 -4.91
N LYS A 56 -5.05 10.64 -5.55
CA LYS A 56 -5.92 11.81 -5.62
C LYS A 56 -6.30 12.34 -4.23
N ILE A 57 -6.77 11.46 -3.32
CA ILE A 57 -7.17 11.84 -1.96
C ILE A 57 -5.97 12.39 -1.18
N PHE A 58 -4.77 11.81 -1.34
CA PHE A 58 -3.57 12.32 -0.72
C PHE A 58 -3.29 13.78 -1.14
N PHE A 59 -3.24 14.05 -2.44
CA PHE A 59 -2.96 15.41 -2.92
C PHE A 59 -4.07 16.40 -2.55
N ASP A 60 -5.35 15.97 -2.55
CA ASP A 60 -6.46 16.79 -2.06
C ASP A 60 -6.29 17.12 -0.56
N THR A 61 -5.86 16.15 0.27
CA THR A 61 -5.65 16.32 1.71
C THR A 61 -4.54 17.33 2.01
N ILE A 62 -3.42 17.25 1.31
CA ILE A 62 -2.27 18.14 1.57
C ILE A 62 -2.41 19.52 0.93
N SER A 63 -3.24 19.69 -0.12
CA SER A 63 -3.42 20.95 -0.83
C SER A 63 -4.02 22.07 0.03
N GLY A 64 -4.70 21.72 1.13
CA GLY A 64 -5.37 22.68 1.99
C GLY A 64 -4.45 23.46 2.93
N ASN A 65 -3.42 22.83 3.51
CA ASN A 65 -2.60 23.40 4.58
C ASN A 65 -1.12 22.99 4.58
N ASN A 66 -0.73 21.96 3.84
CA ASN A 66 0.62 21.44 3.87
C ASN A 66 1.22 21.44 2.45
N HIS A 67 2.32 22.13 2.27
CA HIS A 67 3.13 21.99 1.05
C HIS A 67 4.15 20.87 1.26
N ILE A 68 4.14 19.87 0.35
CA ILE A 68 5.26 18.93 0.29
C ILE A 68 6.53 19.74 -0.02
N GLU A 69 7.52 19.67 0.86
CA GLU A 69 8.86 20.11 0.54
C GLU A 69 9.55 19.04 -0.31
N GLU A 70 9.43 19.16 -1.62
CA GLU A 70 9.98 18.24 -2.61
C GLU A 70 11.42 17.85 -2.26
N LYS A 71 11.74 16.55 -2.36
CA LYS A 71 13.05 15.95 -2.02
C LYS A 71 13.49 16.04 -0.54
N ARG A 72 12.70 16.66 0.33
CA ARG A 72 12.96 16.69 1.78
C ARG A 72 12.01 15.79 2.53
N ASP A 73 10.73 15.87 2.19
CA ASP A 73 9.70 15.06 2.82
C ASP A 73 9.77 13.62 2.35
N LYS A 74 9.69 12.69 3.29
CA LYS A 74 9.80 11.26 3.06
C LYS A 74 8.43 10.61 3.04
N ILE A 75 8.09 10.02 1.91
CA ILE A 75 6.86 9.26 1.74
C ILE A 75 7.20 7.77 1.85
N LEU A 76 6.52 7.03 2.73
CA LEU A 76 6.57 5.57 2.78
C LEU A 76 5.34 4.97 2.10
N ASP A 77 5.56 4.18 1.06
CA ASP A 77 4.54 3.34 0.44
C ASP A 77 4.56 1.96 1.12
N ILE A 78 3.54 1.73 1.95
CA ILE A 78 3.39 0.53 2.78
C ILE A 78 2.75 -0.58 1.96
N GLY A 79 3.50 -1.68 1.74
CA GLY A 79 3.09 -2.77 0.86
C GLY A 79 3.04 -2.31 -0.59
N CYS A 80 4.15 -1.77 -1.09
CA CYS A 80 4.20 -1.08 -2.39
C CYS A 80 3.96 -2.01 -3.59
N GLY A 81 4.04 -3.34 -3.42
CA GLY A 81 3.84 -4.33 -4.47
C GLY A 81 4.75 -4.07 -5.67
N THR A 82 4.16 -4.12 -6.86
CA THR A 82 4.84 -3.79 -8.13
C THR A 82 5.02 -2.29 -8.36
N GLY A 83 4.52 -1.43 -7.43
CA GLY A 83 4.72 0.01 -7.47
C GLY A 83 3.63 0.81 -8.20
N LEU A 84 2.43 0.29 -8.34
CA LEU A 84 1.31 0.99 -8.99
C LEU A 84 0.97 2.31 -8.31
N LEU A 85 0.99 2.35 -6.96
CA LEU A 85 0.72 3.57 -6.20
C LEU A 85 1.81 4.63 -6.44
N GLY A 86 3.07 4.24 -6.41
CA GLY A 86 4.19 5.14 -6.72
C GLY A 86 4.12 5.70 -8.14
N GLU A 87 3.66 4.92 -9.13
CA GLU A 87 3.41 5.42 -10.50
C GLU A 87 2.31 6.48 -10.51
N SER A 88 1.18 6.24 -9.81
CA SER A 88 0.08 7.21 -9.70
C SER A 88 0.57 8.52 -9.06
N PHE A 89 1.36 8.44 -7.99
CA PHE A 89 1.99 9.61 -7.35
C PHE A 89 2.91 10.37 -8.30
N SER A 90 3.83 9.65 -8.95
CA SER A 90 4.79 10.23 -9.90
C SER A 90 4.13 10.86 -11.12
N SER A 91 2.92 10.39 -11.50
CA SER A 91 2.17 10.98 -12.61
C SER A 91 1.65 12.39 -12.28
N ILE A 92 1.44 12.68 -10.99
CA ILE A 92 0.95 13.97 -10.48
C ILE A 92 2.13 14.90 -10.13
N ASN A 93 3.13 14.39 -9.41
CA ASN A 93 4.34 15.13 -9.07
C ASN A 93 5.59 14.24 -9.18
N GLU A 94 6.49 14.56 -10.11
CA GLU A 94 7.70 13.78 -10.36
C GLU A 94 8.84 14.05 -9.34
N ASP A 95 8.76 15.12 -8.57
CA ASP A 95 9.83 15.55 -7.66
C ASP A 95 9.73 14.97 -6.23
N LEU A 96 8.76 14.08 -6.00
CA LEU A 96 8.57 13.42 -4.71
C LEU A 96 9.68 12.42 -4.41
N TRP A 97 10.05 12.33 -3.11
CA TRP A 97 10.88 11.27 -2.56
C TRP A 97 10.00 10.16 -1.99
N ILE A 98 9.98 9.01 -2.66
CA ILE A 98 9.15 7.86 -2.27
C ILE A 98 10.04 6.68 -1.92
N GLU A 99 9.84 6.12 -0.75
CA GLU A 99 10.43 4.85 -0.32
C GLU A 99 9.34 3.77 -0.33
N GLY A 100 9.61 2.61 -0.93
CA GLY A 100 8.67 1.50 -0.98
C GLY A 100 9.11 0.35 -0.11
N VAL A 101 8.18 -0.27 0.62
CA VAL A 101 8.41 -1.48 1.39
C VAL A 101 7.40 -2.56 1.03
N ASP A 102 7.88 -3.78 0.83
CA ASP A 102 7.04 -4.95 0.57
C ASP A 102 7.72 -6.22 1.10
N ILE A 103 6.93 -7.24 1.46
CA ILE A 103 7.45 -8.53 1.90
C ILE A 103 8.01 -9.35 0.74
N SER A 104 7.51 -9.14 -0.48
CA SER A 104 7.90 -9.87 -1.69
C SER A 104 9.08 -9.21 -2.40
N SER A 105 10.20 -9.90 -2.42
CA SER A 105 11.38 -9.45 -3.17
C SER A 105 11.16 -9.42 -4.69
N SER A 106 10.26 -10.27 -5.22
CA SER A 106 9.88 -10.24 -6.64
C SER A 106 9.06 -9.00 -6.99
N MET A 107 8.12 -8.59 -6.12
CA MET A 107 7.36 -7.35 -6.26
C MET A 107 8.31 -6.13 -6.24
N ILE A 108 9.17 -6.05 -5.24
CA ILE A 108 10.21 -5.00 -5.11
C ILE A 108 11.06 -4.90 -6.38
N ARG A 109 11.47 -6.03 -6.96
CA ARG A 109 12.25 -6.03 -8.20
C ARG A 109 11.49 -5.40 -9.35
N ILE A 110 10.20 -5.68 -9.50
CA ILE A 110 9.37 -5.08 -10.56
C ILE A 110 9.19 -3.58 -10.31
N ALA A 111 8.85 -3.18 -9.08
CA ALA A 111 8.70 -1.78 -8.70
C ALA A 111 9.99 -0.97 -8.97
N SER A 112 11.17 -1.56 -8.72
CA SER A 112 12.47 -0.91 -8.96
C SER A 112 12.75 -0.61 -10.43
N LEU A 113 12.06 -1.26 -11.36
CA LEU A 113 12.18 -1.03 -12.81
C LEU A 113 11.27 0.09 -13.30
N LYS A 114 10.28 0.53 -12.52
CA LYS A 114 9.36 1.60 -12.90
C LYS A 114 10.05 2.95 -12.98
N ARG A 115 9.66 3.75 -13.97
CA ARG A 115 10.31 5.04 -14.28
C ARG A 115 9.28 6.16 -14.37
N LYS A 116 9.66 7.32 -13.85
CA LYS A 116 8.99 8.61 -14.06
C LYS A 116 9.10 9.02 -15.53
N LYS A 117 8.32 10.01 -15.96
CA LYS A 117 8.39 10.54 -17.34
C LYS A 117 9.80 11.09 -17.70
N ASN A 118 10.53 11.60 -16.71
CA ASN A 118 11.91 12.08 -16.84
C ASN A 118 12.95 10.95 -16.78
N PHE A 119 12.54 9.67 -16.83
CA PHE A 119 13.37 8.45 -16.74
C PHE A 119 14.02 8.19 -15.38
N ALA A 120 13.80 9.02 -14.37
CA ALA A 120 14.22 8.72 -13.00
C ALA A 120 13.45 7.52 -12.43
N PRO A 121 13.98 6.78 -11.45
CA PRO A 121 13.21 5.77 -10.73
C PRO A 121 11.96 6.38 -10.09
N VAL A 122 10.87 5.60 -10.04
CA VAL A 122 9.66 5.98 -9.29
C VAL A 122 9.96 6.04 -7.80
N TYR A 123 10.66 5.03 -7.28
CA TYR A 123 11.07 4.96 -5.87
C TYR A 123 12.54 5.33 -5.73
N ASP A 124 12.84 6.16 -4.74
CA ASP A 124 14.20 6.57 -4.38
C ASP A 124 14.89 5.48 -3.55
N TRP A 125 14.12 4.72 -2.77
CA TRP A 125 14.60 3.58 -2.00
C TRP A 125 13.57 2.46 -1.94
N MET A 126 14.04 1.20 -1.94
CA MET A 126 13.18 0.01 -1.89
C MET A 126 13.66 -0.93 -0.78
N ILE A 127 12.73 -1.42 0.02
CA ILE A 127 12.98 -2.25 1.20
C ILE A 127 12.18 -3.54 1.08
N THR A 128 12.85 -4.70 1.21
CA THR A 128 12.15 -5.97 1.43
C THR A 128 12.12 -6.23 2.92
N ASP A 129 10.93 -6.15 3.54
CA ASP A 129 10.77 -6.33 4.99
C ASP A 129 9.36 -6.83 5.32
N ASP A 130 9.23 -7.55 6.45
CA ASP A 130 7.96 -7.99 6.99
C ASP A 130 7.35 -6.88 7.88
N LEU A 131 6.27 -6.28 7.41
CA LEU A 131 5.62 -5.16 8.10
C LEU A 131 4.84 -5.55 9.36
N THR A 132 4.69 -6.86 9.64
CA THR A 132 4.17 -7.32 10.96
C THR A 132 5.23 -7.18 12.07
N ASP A 133 6.53 -7.16 11.70
CA ASP A 133 7.66 -6.96 12.61
C ASP A 133 8.84 -6.27 11.89
N PRO A 134 8.69 -4.99 11.45
CA PRO A 134 9.68 -4.31 10.63
C PRO A 134 11.03 -4.18 11.32
N LYS A 135 12.11 -4.47 10.57
CA LYS A 135 13.50 -4.41 11.07
C LYS A 135 14.32 -3.29 10.44
N LEU A 136 13.91 -2.84 9.25
CA LEU A 136 14.68 -1.92 8.43
C LEU A 136 14.11 -0.50 8.41
N LEU A 137 12.88 -0.30 8.88
CA LEU A 137 12.26 1.01 8.94
C LEU A 137 12.81 1.86 10.08
N LEU A 138 12.96 3.17 9.84
CA LEU A 138 13.44 4.12 10.83
C LEU A 138 12.28 4.78 11.58
N GLN A 139 12.27 4.69 12.90
CA GLN A 139 11.23 5.31 13.73
C GLN A 139 11.22 6.82 13.59
N ASN A 140 10.02 7.41 13.58
CA ASN A 140 9.79 8.85 13.51
C ASN A 140 10.55 9.53 12.34
N TYR A 141 10.52 8.87 11.18
CA TYR A 141 11.34 9.26 10.03
C TYR A 141 10.51 9.76 8.85
N TYR A 142 9.33 9.17 8.60
CA TYR A 142 8.51 9.49 7.44
C TYR A 142 7.55 10.62 7.72
N ASP A 143 7.44 11.55 6.78
CA ASP A 143 6.49 12.67 6.83
C ASP A 143 5.10 12.23 6.39
N TYR A 144 5.05 11.25 5.46
CA TYR A 144 3.80 10.73 4.91
C TYR A 144 3.81 9.21 4.83
N PHE A 145 2.64 8.61 5.10
CA PHE A 145 2.33 7.22 4.81
C PHE A 145 1.29 7.13 3.70
N ILE A 146 1.54 6.28 2.72
CA ILE A 146 0.58 5.92 1.70
C ILE A 146 0.47 4.39 1.62
N SER A 147 -0.70 3.88 1.26
CA SER A 147 -0.88 2.45 1.01
C SER A 147 -2.10 2.17 0.15
N SER A 148 -1.96 1.25 -0.80
CA SER A 148 -3.05 0.79 -1.65
C SER A 148 -3.09 -0.72 -1.73
N GLY A 149 -4.20 -1.34 -1.25
CA GLY A 149 -4.44 -2.78 -1.36
C GLY A 149 -3.72 -3.66 -0.36
N THR A 150 -3.00 -3.09 0.62
CA THR A 150 -2.22 -3.85 1.62
C THR A 150 -3.03 -4.23 2.85
N PHE A 151 -3.95 -3.36 3.30
CA PHE A 151 -4.81 -3.65 4.43
C PHE A 151 -6.06 -4.42 3.97
N THR A 152 -5.89 -5.74 3.85
CA THR A 152 -6.92 -6.67 3.41
C THR A 152 -6.83 -7.98 4.19
N LEU A 153 -7.86 -8.82 4.10
CA LEU A 153 -7.90 -10.10 4.82
C LEU A 153 -6.65 -10.96 4.53
N GLY A 154 -6.07 -11.52 5.59
CA GLY A 154 -4.85 -12.33 5.49
C GLY A 154 -3.55 -11.54 5.34
N HIS A 155 -3.60 -10.20 5.32
CA HIS A 155 -2.44 -9.30 5.25
C HIS A 155 -2.30 -8.51 6.56
N LEU A 156 -1.94 -7.21 6.47
CA LEU A 156 -1.79 -6.35 7.65
C LEU A 156 -3.14 -6.04 8.30
N GLY A 157 -3.20 -6.23 9.61
CA GLY A 157 -4.36 -5.95 10.44
C GLY A 157 -4.29 -4.60 11.16
N SER A 158 -5.30 -4.36 12.00
CA SER A 158 -5.41 -3.13 12.78
C SER A 158 -4.26 -3.00 13.82
N ASP A 159 -3.85 -4.09 14.44
CA ASP A 159 -2.72 -4.09 15.39
C ASP A 159 -1.38 -3.81 14.69
N ASP A 160 -1.16 -4.38 13.49
CA ASP A 160 0.03 -4.10 12.69
C ASP A 160 0.09 -2.62 12.32
N PHE A 161 -1.05 -2.04 11.93
CA PHE A 161 -1.14 -0.62 11.62
C PHE A 161 -0.77 0.27 12.80
N VAL A 162 -1.24 -0.04 14.01
CA VAL A 162 -0.86 0.71 15.24
C VAL A 162 0.65 0.68 15.46
N ASN A 163 1.30 -0.47 15.24
CA ASN A 163 2.75 -0.58 15.37
C ASN A 163 3.48 0.28 14.33
N LEU A 164 2.96 0.32 13.09
CA LEU A 164 3.54 1.12 12.01
C LEU A 164 3.50 2.63 12.28
N LEU A 165 2.56 3.13 13.10
CA LEU A 165 2.51 4.56 13.46
C LEU A 165 3.79 5.08 14.12
N SER A 166 4.61 4.22 14.73
CA SER A 166 5.89 4.61 15.32
C SER A 166 6.90 5.15 14.30
N TYR A 167 6.76 4.80 13.03
CA TYR A 167 7.64 5.23 11.93
C TYR A 167 7.20 6.56 11.30
N LEU A 168 5.92 6.94 11.44
CA LEU A 168 5.40 8.25 11.01
C LEU A 168 5.82 9.32 12.01
N LYS A 169 6.24 10.49 11.54
CA LYS A 169 6.55 11.65 12.39
C LYS A 169 5.28 12.21 13.07
N SER A 170 5.45 12.94 14.18
CA SER A 170 4.40 13.83 14.67
C SER A 170 4.07 14.86 13.59
N GLU A 171 2.80 15.21 13.43
CA GLU A 171 2.23 16.03 12.36
C GLU A 171 2.35 15.39 10.97
N GLY A 172 2.85 14.15 10.87
CA GLY A 172 2.86 13.38 9.62
C GLY A 172 1.46 12.94 9.23
N ILE A 173 1.21 12.85 7.91
CA ILE A 173 -0.10 12.51 7.35
C ILE A 173 -0.07 11.10 6.78
N ALA A 174 -1.12 10.33 7.04
CA ALA A 174 -1.33 9.03 6.41
C ALA A 174 -2.56 9.05 5.49
N VAL A 175 -2.46 8.41 4.33
CA VAL A 175 -3.58 8.14 3.44
C VAL A 175 -3.48 6.68 2.99
N ILE A 176 -4.33 5.83 3.54
CA ILE A 176 -4.28 4.39 3.35
C ILE A 176 -5.63 3.83 2.92
N SER A 177 -5.63 2.82 2.09
CA SER A 177 -6.85 2.08 1.74
C SER A 177 -6.96 0.79 2.54
N ILE A 178 -8.17 0.50 3.01
CA ILE A 178 -8.52 -0.72 3.73
C ILE A 178 -9.72 -1.36 3.03
N LYS A 179 -9.64 -2.65 2.70
CA LYS A 179 -10.77 -3.36 2.09
C LYS A 179 -11.97 -3.35 3.05
N GLU A 180 -13.17 -3.03 2.56
CA GLU A 180 -14.34 -2.78 3.42
C GLU A 180 -14.66 -3.95 4.37
N ASP A 181 -14.62 -5.19 3.89
CA ASP A 181 -14.87 -6.35 4.72
C ASP A 181 -13.79 -6.58 5.78
N HIS A 182 -12.53 -6.22 5.50
CA HIS A 182 -11.43 -6.24 6.46
C HIS A 182 -11.58 -5.10 7.48
N PHE A 183 -11.97 -3.91 7.04
CA PHE A 183 -12.25 -2.78 7.91
C PHE A 183 -13.25 -3.14 9.02
N ILE A 184 -14.30 -3.91 8.66
CA ILE A 184 -15.34 -4.36 9.60
C ILE A 184 -14.82 -5.51 10.47
N LYS A 185 -14.24 -6.55 9.86
CA LYS A 185 -13.88 -7.80 10.55
C LYS A 185 -12.73 -7.63 11.54
N ASP A 186 -11.78 -6.76 11.22
CA ASP A 186 -10.59 -6.51 12.04
C ASP A 186 -10.70 -5.24 12.89
N ASN A 187 -11.93 -4.73 13.08
CA ASN A 187 -12.27 -3.64 13.99
C ASN A 187 -11.47 -2.33 13.75
N PHE A 188 -11.15 -2.00 12.52
CA PHE A 188 -10.41 -0.77 12.20
C PHE A 188 -11.13 0.49 12.69
N GLU A 189 -12.48 0.54 12.62
CA GLU A 189 -13.24 1.68 13.13
C GLU A 189 -12.99 1.92 14.62
N GLN A 190 -13.07 0.86 15.43
CA GLN A 190 -12.83 0.96 16.88
C GLN A 190 -11.38 1.35 17.18
N MET A 191 -10.43 0.82 16.40
CA MET A 191 -9.03 1.18 16.50
C MET A 191 -8.82 2.67 16.22
N PHE A 192 -9.37 3.22 15.12
CA PHE A 192 -9.26 4.65 14.80
C PHE A 192 -9.92 5.53 15.85
N VAL A 193 -11.14 5.18 16.33
CA VAL A 193 -11.83 5.90 17.41
C VAL A 193 -10.98 5.93 18.69
N LYS A 194 -10.33 4.82 19.03
CA LYS A 194 -9.43 4.77 20.18
C LYS A 194 -8.22 5.68 19.99
N LEU A 195 -7.55 5.62 18.84
CA LEU A 195 -6.39 6.46 18.54
C LEU A 195 -6.71 7.96 18.58
N GLU A 196 -7.90 8.35 18.12
CA GLU A 196 -8.38 9.74 18.18
C GLU A 196 -8.67 10.16 19.62
N ASN A 197 -9.37 9.32 20.43
CA ASN A 197 -9.63 9.58 21.83
C ASN A 197 -8.34 9.69 22.66
N ASP A 198 -7.35 8.85 22.37
CA ASP A 198 -6.03 8.85 23.01
C ASP A 198 -5.13 9.99 22.49
N LYS A 199 -5.64 10.81 21.54
CA LYS A 199 -4.90 11.89 20.89
C LYS A 199 -3.61 11.45 20.21
N THR A 200 -3.60 10.21 19.70
CA THR A 200 -2.49 9.69 18.90
C THR A 200 -2.61 10.15 17.44
N ILE A 201 -3.86 10.32 16.98
CA ILE A 201 -4.19 10.85 15.65
C ILE A 201 -5.25 11.95 15.77
N LYS A 202 -5.37 12.77 14.72
CA LYS A 202 -6.38 13.83 14.59
C LYS A 202 -6.80 13.99 13.12
N ASP A 203 -7.83 14.78 12.87
CA ASP A 203 -8.29 15.16 11.52
C ASP A 203 -8.62 13.95 10.63
N ILE A 204 -9.22 12.91 11.22
CA ILE A 204 -9.55 11.68 10.50
C ILE A 204 -10.72 11.87 9.54
N ILE A 205 -10.55 11.44 8.27
CA ILE A 205 -11.57 11.47 7.23
C ILE A 205 -11.65 10.10 6.56
N TYR A 206 -12.88 9.63 6.32
CA TYR A 206 -13.17 8.36 5.66
C TYR A 206 -13.79 8.60 4.30
N HIS A 207 -13.25 7.93 3.26
CA HIS A 207 -13.78 7.96 1.90
C HIS A 207 -14.12 6.54 1.47
N LYS A 208 -15.41 6.25 1.28
CA LYS A 208 -15.81 4.97 0.70
C LYS A 208 -15.72 5.05 -0.82
N VAL A 209 -14.94 4.15 -1.42
CA VAL A 209 -14.66 4.10 -2.86
C VAL A 209 -14.87 2.70 -3.41
N ASN A 210 -15.03 2.57 -4.73
CA ASN A 210 -14.94 1.29 -5.41
C ASN A 210 -13.49 1.09 -5.89
N SER A 211 -12.93 -0.09 -5.67
CA SER A 211 -11.53 -0.39 -6.01
C SER A 211 -11.31 -0.61 -7.50
N TYR A 212 -12.40 -0.83 -8.29
CA TYR A 212 -12.37 -1.15 -9.71
C TYR A 212 -13.31 -0.26 -10.49
N ASP A 213 -12.93 0.15 -11.69
CA ASP A 213 -13.82 0.80 -12.67
C ASP A 213 -14.50 -0.27 -13.54
N SER A 214 -15.38 -1.03 -12.92
CA SER A 214 -16.10 -2.13 -13.57
C SER A 214 -17.39 -2.44 -12.81
N ASP A 215 -18.21 -3.36 -13.34
CA ASP A 215 -19.40 -3.88 -12.64
C ASP A 215 -19.03 -4.69 -11.39
N PHE A 216 -17.78 -5.11 -11.27
CA PHE A 216 -17.25 -5.78 -10.08
C PHE A 216 -17.14 -4.78 -8.93
N LYS A 217 -18.02 -4.93 -7.93
CA LYS A 217 -18.07 -4.03 -6.78
C LYS A 217 -17.26 -4.60 -5.62
N ALA A 218 -16.04 -4.12 -5.45
CA ALA A 218 -15.26 -4.33 -4.24
C ALA A 218 -14.95 -2.97 -3.62
N ALA A 219 -15.63 -2.67 -2.51
CA ALA A 219 -15.46 -1.41 -1.82
C ALA A 219 -14.19 -1.42 -0.95
N SER A 220 -13.53 -0.27 -0.91
CA SER A 220 -12.48 0.06 0.04
C SER A 220 -12.83 1.33 0.78
N ILE A 221 -12.33 1.44 2.00
CA ILE A 221 -12.36 2.68 2.79
C ILE A 221 -10.97 3.28 2.70
N ILE A 222 -10.84 4.46 2.10
CA ILE A 222 -9.60 5.23 2.17
C ILE A 222 -9.72 6.12 3.39
N VAL A 223 -8.73 6.03 4.28
CA VAL A 223 -8.67 6.81 5.52
C VAL A 223 -7.50 7.77 5.44
N SER A 224 -7.76 9.05 5.68
CA SER A 224 -6.72 10.05 5.86
C SER A 224 -6.76 10.60 7.28
N PHE A 225 -5.60 10.86 7.88
CA PHE A 225 -5.47 11.46 9.21
C PHE A 225 -4.09 12.08 9.40
N THR A 226 -3.95 12.89 10.45
CA THR A 226 -2.67 13.43 10.92
C THR A 226 -2.28 12.74 12.23
N LYS A 227 -1.02 12.30 12.37
CA LYS A 227 -0.48 11.84 13.65
C LYS A 227 -0.27 13.06 14.56
N ALA A 228 -0.78 13.00 15.78
CA ALA A 228 -0.70 14.12 16.72
C ALA A 228 0.67 14.23 17.43
#